data_64c8ba880a06901a77f8e4a8579787b3
#
_entry.id   64c8ba880a06901a77f8e4a8579787b3
#
_cell.length_a   1.000
_cell.length_b   1.000
_cell.length_c   1.000
_cell.angle_alpha   90.00
_cell.angle_beta   90.00
_cell.angle_gamma   90.00
#
_symmetry.space_group_name_H-M   'P 1'
#
loop_
_entity.id
_entity.type
_entity.pdbx_description
1 polymer ?
#
loop_
_entity_poly.entity_id
_entity_poly.type
_entity_poly.pdbx_seq_one_letter_code
_entity_poly.pdbx_strand_id
1 'polypeptide(L)'
;MRARFDVRRVAAAQDGFTLPEVLVVLAIIGVVLVGITQLLTSALTSEKDQSNRTQAQQDARLGLDKLRREIRCANGLTTSSGYPASTITIQLGSYCPTAGGVATTVTWCTKDKNGATPPVAGAQPYTLWRYTGSACSGTGTQWASNLVDKLDAPSITAGRIFGAASVPVASLTPASTGGTLASGAYSYDVTAVLASGAEVPGTVASTTIASGLTNQITVSWSAYTGATSYNVYGRDGGGLRLLKSVTAGTSYVDTGPTKLTALLTLPSATIGVADTSNFNSGANTIIFGASGPVTCTGTAAAPTRFIGCTGGGAGQYPLGMPVYNASSSRPPRATLSVVLALDLTPATTNQRFVLIDNIVLRNSQPF
;
A
#
# COMPACT_ATOMS: atom_id res chain seq x y z
N MET A 1 -8.67 -37.80 80.11
CA MET A 1 -8.46 -36.40 80.54
C MET A 1 -9.42 -35.51 79.73
N ARG A 2 -10.51 -35.04 80.37
CA ARG A 2 -11.47 -34.12 79.74
C ARG A 2 -11.14 -32.69 80.25
N ALA A 3 -10.58 -31.85 79.42
CA ALA A 3 -10.41 -30.42 79.74
C ALA A 3 -11.77 -29.72 79.62
N ARG A 4 -12.28 -29.20 80.72
CA ARG A 4 -13.44 -28.31 80.76
C ARG A 4 -12.97 -26.92 80.36
N PHE A 5 -13.42 -26.39 79.25
CA PHE A 5 -13.28 -24.99 78.90
C PHE A 5 -14.36 -24.19 79.70
N ASP A 6 -13.86 -23.44 80.65
CA ASP A 6 -14.68 -22.51 81.47
C ASP A 6 -14.86 -21.21 80.66
N VAL A 7 -16.03 -21.07 80.02
CA VAL A 7 -16.39 -19.87 79.29
C VAL A 7 -16.84 -18.83 80.36
N ARG A 8 -15.89 -18.06 80.86
CA ARG A 8 -16.26 -16.87 81.60
C ARG A 8 -16.98 -15.90 80.66
N ARG A 9 -18.29 -15.73 80.90
CA ARG A 9 -19.07 -14.65 80.34
C ARG A 9 -18.50 -13.33 80.83
N VAL A 10 -17.78 -12.65 79.99
CA VAL A 10 -17.47 -11.26 80.12
C VAL A 10 -18.80 -10.53 79.88
N ALA A 11 -19.46 -10.12 80.95
CA ALA A 11 -20.56 -9.18 80.85
C ALA A 11 -19.96 -7.83 80.38
N ALA A 12 -19.97 -7.60 79.11
CA ALA A 12 -19.65 -6.31 78.54
C ALA A 12 -20.71 -5.32 79.01
N ALA A 13 -20.28 -4.33 79.74
CA ALA A 13 -21.11 -3.18 80.08
C ALA A 13 -21.69 -2.64 78.78
N GLN A 14 -22.97 -2.68 78.61
CA GLN A 14 -23.68 -2.05 77.49
C GLN A 14 -23.78 -0.55 77.82
N ASP A 15 -22.66 0.15 77.61
CA ASP A 15 -22.69 1.61 77.59
C ASP A 15 -23.41 2.00 76.28
N GLY A 16 -24.64 2.51 76.43
CA GLY A 16 -25.43 2.95 75.28
C GLY A 16 -24.74 4.11 74.58
N PHE A 17 -24.65 3.99 73.23
CA PHE A 17 -24.10 5.08 72.42
C PHE A 17 -24.87 6.37 72.59
N THR A 18 -24.17 7.47 72.79
CA THR A 18 -24.77 8.79 72.86
C THR A 18 -25.24 9.23 71.44
N LEU A 19 -26.36 9.95 71.39
CA LEU A 19 -26.92 10.43 70.11
C LEU A 19 -25.89 11.22 69.27
N PRO A 20 -25.02 12.08 69.81
CA PRO A 20 -23.98 12.73 69.04
C PRO A 20 -22.92 11.77 68.52
N GLU A 21 -22.56 10.70 69.18
CA GLU A 21 -21.60 9.69 68.74
C GLU A 21 -22.11 8.92 67.51
N VAL A 22 -23.37 8.56 67.48
CA VAL A 22 -24.03 7.92 66.32
C VAL A 22 -24.07 8.90 65.12
N LEU A 23 -24.35 10.19 65.38
CA LEU A 23 -24.33 11.22 64.32
C LEU A 23 -22.96 11.39 63.68
N VAL A 24 -21.91 11.42 64.48
CA VAL A 24 -20.54 11.52 63.95
C VAL A 24 -20.14 10.29 63.15
N VAL A 25 -20.46 9.10 63.63
CA VAL A 25 -20.20 7.84 62.90
C VAL A 25 -20.92 7.82 61.57
N LEU A 26 -22.21 8.17 61.55
CA LEU A 26 -22.99 8.25 60.31
C LEU A 26 -22.46 9.26 59.32
N ALA A 27 -21.95 10.43 59.79
CA ALA A 27 -21.32 11.43 58.97
C ALA A 27 -20.03 10.89 58.33
N ILE A 28 -19.18 10.23 59.12
CA ILE A 28 -17.93 9.62 58.60
C ILE A 28 -18.24 8.52 57.59
N ILE A 29 -19.17 7.63 57.90
CA ILE A 29 -19.61 6.54 56.97
C ILE A 29 -20.14 7.16 55.65
N GLY A 30 -20.93 8.24 55.74
CA GLY A 30 -21.43 8.96 54.58
C GLY A 30 -20.32 9.48 53.66
N VAL A 31 -19.31 10.13 54.25
CA VAL A 31 -18.15 10.63 53.46
C VAL A 31 -17.34 9.49 52.84
N VAL A 32 -17.12 8.40 53.59
CA VAL A 32 -16.38 7.22 53.07
C VAL A 32 -17.14 6.55 51.94
N LEU A 33 -18.47 6.38 52.08
CA LEU A 33 -19.31 5.79 51.02
C LEU A 33 -19.33 6.62 49.75
N VAL A 34 -19.39 7.95 49.87
CA VAL A 34 -19.28 8.85 48.70
C VAL A 34 -17.91 8.70 48.01
N GLY A 35 -16.82 8.63 48.76
CA GLY A 35 -15.47 8.41 48.23
C GLY A 35 -15.36 7.07 47.50
N ILE A 36 -15.85 5.99 48.08
CA ILE A 36 -15.84 4.63 47.45
C ILE A 36 -16.69 4.61 46.17
N THR A 37 -17.87 5.25 46.20
CA THR A 37 -18.73 5.29 45.00
C THR A 37 -18.08 6.05 43.83
N GLN A 38 -17.39 7.16 44.10
CA GLN A 38 -16.66 7.92 43.10
C GLN A 38 -15.49 7.10 42.48
N LEU A 39 -14.73 6.41 43.33
CA LEU A 39 -13.66 5.52 42.84
C LEU A 39 -14.21 4.37 42.02
N LEU A 40 -15.30 3.74 42.43
CA LEU A 40 -15.90 2.64 41.72
C LEU A 40 -16.45 3.07 40.36
N THR A 41 -17.17 4.19 40.31
CA THR A 41 -17.68 4.74 39.04
C THR A 41 -16.54 5.15 38.08
N SER A 42 -15.47 5.74 38.58
CA SER A 42 -14.28 6.07 37.80
C SER A 42 -13.58 4.82 37.26
N ALA A 43 -13.47 3.76 38.08
CA ALA A 43 -12.88 2.49 37.64
C ALA A 43 -13.70 1.81 36.55
N LEU A 44 -15.04 1.74 36.72
CA LEU A 44 -15.95 1.15 35.74
C LEU A 44 -15.97 1.90 34.40
N THR A 45 -15.92 3.23 34.43
CA THR A 45 -15.83 4.02 33.21
C THR A 45 -14.51 3.80 32.50
N SER A 46 -13.39 3.74 33.23
CA SER A 46 -12.06 3.47 32.67
C SER A 46 -11.98 2.06 32.03
N GLU A 47 -12.53 1.05 32.69
CA GLU A 47 -12.57 -0.32 32.16
C GLU A 47 -13.39 -0.41 30.86
N LYS A 48 -14.55 0.23 30.84
CA LYS A 48 -15.40 0.30 29.63
C LYS A 48 -14.68 0.99 28.48
N ASP A 49 -13.97 2.08 28.74
CA ASP A 49 -13.19 2.79 27.72
C ASP A 49 -12.05 1.93 27.18
N GLN A 50 -11.33 1.21 28.03
CA GLN A 50 -10.26 0.30 27.60
C GLN A 50 -10.80 -0.85 26.75
N SER A 51 -11.93 -1.46 27.17
CA SER A 51 -12.59 -2.53 26.40
C SER A 51 -13.01 -2.05 25.00
N ASN A 52 -13.68 -0.89 24.93
CA ASN A 52 -14.11 -0.29 23.67
C ASN A 52 -12.92 0.01 22.74
N ARG A 53 -11.78 0.50 23.30
CA ARG A 53 -10.55 0.76 22.54
C ARG A 53 -9.99 -0.52 21.93
N THR A 54 -9.85 -1.57 22.75
CA THR A 54 -9.31 -2.85 22.29
C THR A 54 -10.19 -3.44 21.19
N GLN A 55 -11.50 -3.40 21.35
CA GLN A 55 -12.45 -3.88 20.34
C GLN A 55 -12.35 -3.09 19.04
N ALA A 56 -12.37 -1.76 19.10
CA ALA A 56 -12.25 -0.92 17.90
C ALA A 56 -10.94 -1.15 17.14
N GLN A 57 -9.82 -1.37 17.84
CA GLN A 57 -8.55 -1.72 17.21
C GLN A 57 -8.58 -3.11 16.54
N GLN A 58 -9.19 -4.09 17.18
CA GLN A 58 -9.36 -5.44 16.61
C GLN A 58 -10.24 -5.39 15.37
N ASP A 59 -11.38 -4.72 15.42
CA ASP A 59 -12.30 -4.57 14.29
C ASP A 59 -11.62 -3.87 13.10
N ALA A 60 -10.86 -2.79 13.35
CA ALA A 60 -10.11 -2.10 12.31
C ALA A 60 -9.05 -2.98 11.65
N ARG A 61 -8.32 -3.78 12.43
CA ARG A 61 -7.34 -4.75 11.88
C ARG A 61 -8.01 -5.84 11.06
N LEU A 62 -9.12 -6.41 11.54
CA LEU A 62 -9.90 -7.40 10.80
C LEU A 62 -10.47 -6.82 9.51
N GLY A 63 -10.97 -5.58 9.54
CA GLY A 63 -11.43 -4.87 8.36
C GLY A 63 -10.33 -4.66 7.33
N LEU A 64 -9.14 -4.23 7.76
CA LEU A 64 -7.97 -4.09 6.88
C LEU A 64 -7.52 -5.44 6.29
N ASP A 65 -7.46 -6.51 7.08
CA ASP A 65 -7.07 -7.82 6.59
C ASP A 65 -8.08 -8.38 5.58
N LYS A 66 -9.36 -8.13 5.78
CA LYS A 66 -10.41 -8.49 4.82
C LYS A 66 -10.25 -7.71 3.52
N LEU A 67 -10.12 -6.40 3.62
CA LEU A 67 -9.90 -5.50 2.50
C LEU A 67 -8.62 -5.87 1.72
N ARG A 68 -7.51 -6.13 2.42
CA ARG A 68 -6.24 -6.57 1.82
C ARG A 68 -6.41 -7.85 1.02
N ARG A 69 -7.14 -8.84 1.54
CA ARG A 69 -7.40 -10.10 0.82
C ARG A 69 -8.22 -9.88 -0.44
N GLU A 70 -9.23 -9.03 -0.39
CA GLU A 70 -10.08 -8.71 -1.54
C GLU A 70 -9.32 -7.93 -2.61
N ILE A 71 -8.55 -6.92 -2.24
CA ILE A 71 -7.74 -6.15 -3.19
C ILE A 71 -6.68 -7.03 -3.88
N ARG A 72 -6.02 -7.94 -3.13
CA ARG A 72 -4.98 -8.81 -3.70
C ARG A 72 -5.49 -9.78 -4.77
N CYS A 73 -6.74 -10.19 -4.71
CA CYS A 73 -7.35 -11.09 -5.67
C CYS A 73 -8.30 -10.37 -6.65
N ALA A 74 -8.38 -9.03 -6.58
CA ALA A 74 -9.24 -8.24 -7.45
C ALA A 74 -8.73 -8.21 -8.89
N ASN A 75 -9.65 -8.20 -9.85
CA ASN A 75 -9.38 -7.95 -11.25
C ASN A 75 -9.31 -6.46 -11.57
N GLY A 76 -10.01 -5.64 -10.78
CA GLY A 76 -10.03 -4.19 -10.95
C GLY A 76 -10.49 -3.46 -9.70
N LEU A 77 -10.12 -2.18 -9.61
CA LEU A 77 -10.50 -1.28 -8.54
C LEU A 77 -10.85 0.07 -9.13
N THR A 78 -12.00 0.61 -8.74
CA THR A 78 -12.50 1.91 -9.20
C THR A 78 -12.92 2.77 -8.00
N THR A 79 -12.78 4.09 -8.16
CA THR A 79 -13.30 5.09 -7.24
C THR A 79 -14.27 6.00 -7.97
N SER A 80 -15.29 6.47 -7.29
CA SER A 80 -16.32 7.34 -7.91
C SER A 80 -15.83 8.76 -8.20
N SER A 81 -14.78 9.23 -7.51
CA SER A 81 -14.36 10.64 -7.54
C SER A 81 -12.84 10.85 -7.53
N GLY A 82 -12.05 9.80 -7.88
CA GLY A 82 -10.61 9.86 -7.73
C GLY A 82 -10.16 9.72 -6.27
N TYR A 83 -8.86 9.90 -6.02
CA TYR A 83 -8.28 9.85 -4.67
C TYR A 83 -8.02 11.26 -4.11
N PRO A 84 -8.16 11.48 -2.80
CA PRO A 84 -8.61 10.54 -1.76
C PRO A 84 -10.13 10.28 -1.83
N ALA A 85 -10.55 9.05 -1.57
CA ALA A 85 -11.93 8.61 -1.68
C ALA A 85 -12.49 8.08 -0.35
N SER A 86 -13.78 8.24 -0.15
CA SER A 86 -14.55 7.58 0.91
C SER A 86 -15.17 6.27 0.46
N THR A 87 -15.10 5.96 -0.84
CA THR A 87 -15.72 4.79 -1.46
C THR A 87 -14.79 4.21 -2.51
N ILE A 88 -14.60 2.89 -2.46
CA ILE A 88 -13.93 2.11 -3.50
C ILE A 88 -14.81 0.94 -3.92
N THR A 89 -14.81 0.63 -5.20
CA THR A 89 -15.49 -0.53 -5.77
C THR A 89 -14.43 -1.51 -6.29
N ILE A 90 -14.51 -2.76 -5.87
CA ILE A 90 -13.55 -3.82 -6.15
C ILE A 90 -14.24 -4.90 -6.97
N GLN A 91 -13.69 -5.24 -8.10
CA GLN A 91 -14.15 -6.35 -8.95
C GLN A 91 -13.38 -7.61 -8.55
N LEU A 92 -14.02 -8.50 -7.81
CA LEU A 92 -13.44 -9.76 -7.37
C LEU A 92 -13.53 -10.80 -8.51
N GLY A 93 -12.40 -11.45 -8.81
CA GLY A 93 -12.37 -12.59 -9.70
C GLY A 93 -13.08 -13.80 -9.06
N SER A 94 -13.56 -14.75 -9.90
CA SER A 94 -14.20 -15.98 -9.41
C SER A 94 -13.28 -16.84 -8.54
N TYR A 95 -11.97 -16.70 -8.70
CA TYR A 95 -10.96 -17.38 -7.87
C TYR A 95 -10.74 -16.75 -6.49
N CYS A 96 -11.35 -15.57 -6.22
CA CYS A 96 -11.27 -14.95 -4.90
C CYS A 96 -12.05 -15.79 -3.87
N PRO A 97 -11.45 -16.18 -2.73
CA PRO A 97 -12.14 -16.95 -1.71
C PRO A 97 -13.44 -16.29 -1.20
N THR A 98 -13.49 -14.96 -1.28
CA THR A 98 -14.63 -14.15 -0.84
C THR A 98 -15.70 -13.94 -1.91
N ALA A 99 -15.44 -14.37 -3.14
CA ALA A 99 -16.37 -14.26 -4.27
C ALA A 99 -17.33 -15.49 -4.39
N GLY A 100 -17.08 -16.55 -3.63
CA GLY A 100 -17.93 -17.76 -3.67
C GLY A 100 -17.88 -18.51 -5.00
N GLY A 101 -16.79 -18.40 -5.77
CA GLY A 101 -16.63 -19.08 -7.06
C GLY A 101 -17.22 -18.33 -8.26
N VAL A 102 -17.86 -17.17 -8.05
CA VAL A 102 -18.44 -16.33 -9.11
C VAL A 102 -17.82 -14.94 -9.03
N ALA A 103 -17.47 -14.36 -10.19
CA ALA A 103 -16.99 -12.97 -10.22
C ALA A 103 -18.04 -12.05 -9.61
N THR A 104 -17.64 -11.24 -8.64
CA THR A 104 -18.55 -10.43 -7.83
C THR A 104 -17.97 -9.04 -7.63
N THR A 105 -18.81 -8.03 -7.67
CA THR A 105 -18.44 -6.67 -7.31
C THR A 105 -18.74 -6.42 -5.84
N VAL A 106 -17.80 -5.82 -5.12
CA VAL A 106 -18.00 -5.38 -3.74
C VAL A 106 -17.61 -3.92 -3.60
N THR A 107 -18.31 -3.21 -2.73
CA THR A 107 -18.03 -1.80 -2.47
C THR A 107 -17.72 -1.60 -0.99
N TRP A 108 -16.57 -0.99 -0.74
CA TRP A 108 -16.18 -0.53 0.58
C TRP A 108 -16.39 0.97 0.69
N CYS A 109 -17.02 1.42 1.73
CA CYS A 109 -17.25 2.84 1.95
C CYS A 109 -17.24 3.21 3.43
N THR A 110 -16.96 4.47 3.68
CA THR A 110 -17.18 5.08 5.00
C THR A 110 -18.54 5.75 5.04
N LYS A 111 -19.16 5.71 6.23
CA LYS A 111 -20.38 6.47 6.56
C LYS A 111 -20.10 7.34 7.77
N ASP A 112 -20.73 8.51 7.80
CA ASP A 112 -20.70 9.38 8.97
C ASP A 112 -21.65 8.90 10.07
N LYS A 113 -21.64 9.60 11.21
CA LYS A 113 -22.51 9.30 12.36
C LYS A 113 -24.02 9.34 12.03
N ASN A 114 -24.42 9.99 10.93
CA ASN A 114 -25.79 10.08 10.47
C ASN A 114 -26.12 9.03 9.41
N GLY A 115 -25.13 8.18 9.03
CA GLY A 115 -25.27 7.16 8.00
C GLY A 115 -25.10 7.66 6.58
N ALA A 116 -24.72 8.93 6.36
CA ALA A 116 -24.52 9.48 5.02
C ALA A 116 -23.26 8.91 4.35
N THR A 117 -23.35 8.69 3.03
CA THR A 117 -22.22 8.33 2.16
C THR A 117 -22.36 9.08 0.82
N PRO A 118 -21.37 9.85 0.37
CA PRO A 118 -20.10 10.13 1.06
C PRO A 118 -20.30 10.86 2.40
N PRO A 119 -19.41 10.64 3.37
CA PRO A 119 -19.50 11.29 4.68
C PRO A 119 -19.39 12.81 4.56
N VAL A 120 -20.09 13.53 5.43
CA VAL A 120 -19.97 14.97 5.55
C VAL A 120 -18.74 15.32 6.40
N ALA A 121 -17.98 16.33 5.96
CA ALA A 121 -16.82 16.83 6.71
C ALA A 121 -17.21 17.24 8.13
N GLY A 122 -16.44 16.77 9.13
CA GLY A 122 -16.69 17.05 10.54
C GLY A 122 -17.80 16.23 11.19
N ALA A 123 -18.54 15.40 10.45
CA ALA A 123 -19.59 14.52 11.00
C ALA A 123 -19.01 13.20 11.56
N GLN A 124 -17.92 13.32 12.32
CA GLN A 124 -17.26 12.19 13.01
C GLN A 124 -18.11 11.67 14.19
N PRO A 125 -17.91 10.42 14.64
CA PRO A 125 -17.03 9.38 14.09
C PRO A 125 -17.60 8.74 12.82
N TYR A 126 -16.70 8.22 11.97
CA TYR A 126 -17.07 7.47 10.78
C TYR A 126 -17.05 5.97 11.05
N THR A 127 -17.73 5.21 10.17
CA THR A 127 -17.77 3.74 10.19
C THR A 127 -17.36 3.19 8.83
N LEU A 128 -16.66 2.07 8.80
CA LEU A 128 -16.26 1.38 7.57
C LEU A 128 -17.21 0.24 7.28
N TRP A 129 -17.79 0.25 6.10
CA TRP A 129 -18.79 -0.71 5.64
C TRP A 129 -18.36 -1.42 4.36
N ARG A 130 -18.79 -2.66 4.22
CA ARG A 130 -18.66 -3.47 3.01
C ARG A 130 -20.03 -3.88 2.50
N TYR A 131 -20.28 -3.67 1.22
CA TYR A 131 -21.49 -4.03 0.51
C TYR A 131 -21.18 -4.99 -0.63
N THR A 132 -22.12 -5.87 -0.97
CA THR A 132 -22.09 -6.62 -2.22
C THR A 132 -22.80 -5.79 -3.30
N GLY A 133 -22.15 -5.60 -4.46
CA GLY A 133 -22.63 -4.72 -5.52
C GLY A 133 -21.76 -3.47 -5.67
N SER A 134 -22.17 -2.58 -6.57
CA SER A 134 -21.43 -1.37 -6.95
C SER A 134 -21.81 -0.11 -6.17
N ALA A 135 -22.66 -0.22 -5.15
CA ALA A 135 -23.14 0.90 -4.35
C ALA A 135 -23.06 0.64 -2.85
N CYS A 136 -22.97 1.70 -2.06
CA CYS A 136 -22.99 1.67 -0.58
C CYS A 136 -24.41 1.68 -0.03
N SER A 137 -25.28 0.82 -0.54
CA SER A 137 -26.68 0.73 -0.18
C SER A 137 -27.13 -0.72 -0.01
N GLY A 138 -28.25 -0.93 0.66
CA GLY A 138 -28.77 -2.27 0.95
C GLY A 138 -28.15 -2.92 2.18
N THR A 139 -28.07 -4.25 2.18
CA THR A 139 -27.50 -5.02 3.29
C THR A 139 -25.97 -5.00 3.23
N GLY A 140 -25.34 -4.36 4.19
CA GLY A 140 -23.89 -4.28 4.33
C GLY A 140 -23.42 -4.80 5.67
N THR A 141 -22.13 -5.07 5.77
CA THR A 141 -21.44 -5.47 7.01
C THR A 141 -20.52 -4.34 7.46
N GLN A 142 -20.66 -3.91 8.70
CA GLN A 142 -19.74 -2.97 9.33
C GLN A 142 -18.47 -3.70 9.77
N TRP A 143 -17.31 -3.14 9.43
CA TRP A 143 -16.00 -3.72 9.72
C TRP A 143 -15.16 -2.89 10.70
N ALA A 144 -15.39 -1.59 10.76
CA ALA A 144 -14.74 -0.73 11.75
C ALA A 144 -15.65 0.42 12.17
N SER A 145 -15.46 0.88 13.39
CA SER A 145 -16.15 2.03 13.98
C SER A 145 -15.14 3.02 14.56
N ASN A 146 -15.63 4.18 15.00
CA ASN A 146 -14.83 5.23 15.63
C ASN A 146 -13.66 5.73 14.77
N LEU A 147 -13.84 5.74 13.44
CA LEU A 147 -12.87 6.32 12.52
C LEU A 147 -12.99 7.85 12.56
N VAL A 148 -11.85 8.51 12.47
CA VAL A 148 -11.76 9.99 12.48
C VAL A 148 -10.84 10.49 11.37
N ASP A 149 -10.95 11.76 11.05
CA ASP A 149 -10.04 12.42 10.12
C ASP A 149 -8.62 12.49 10.70
N LYS A 150 -7.61 12.26 9.86
CA LYS A 150 -6.22 12.40 10.24
C LYS A 150 -5.80 13.86 10.07
N LEU A 151 -5.47 14.55 11.17
CA LEU A 151 -5.11 15.97 11.15
C LEU A 151 -3.81 16.28 10.39
N ASP A 152 -2.84 15.33 10.39
CA ASP A 152 -1.52 15.52 9.78
C ASP A 152 -1.47 15.23 8.28
N ALA A 153 -2.60 14.78 7.71
CA ALA A 153 -2.71 14.50 6.29
C ALA A 153 -3.93 15.23 5.74
N PRO A 154 -3.77 16.44 5.19
CA PRO A 154 -4.89 17.23 4.68
C PRO A 154 -5.68 16.54 3.55
N SER A 155 -5.12 15.47 2.98
CA SER A 155 -5.80 14.64 1.98
C SER A 155 -6.81 13.65 2.55
N ILE A 156 -6.83 13.42 3.89
CA ILE A 156 -7.72 12.43 4.53
C ILE A 156 -8.68 13.19 5.47
N THR A 157 -9.60 13.92 4.86
CA THR A 157 -10.71 14.62 5.53
C THR A 157 -12.03 14.00 5.09
N ALA A 158 -13.07 14.21 5.87
CA ALA A 158 -14.43 13.75 5.58
C ALA A 158 -14.52 12.22 5.35
N GLY A 159 -13.85 11.44 6.20
CA GLY A 159 -13.88 9.98 6.11
C GLY A 159 -13.25 9.39 4.85
N ARG A 160 -12.45 10.14 4.10
CA ARG A 160 -11.75 9.69 2.89
C ARG A 160 -10.51 8.87 3.26
N ILE A 161 -10.70 7.63 3.63
CA ILE A 161 -9.65 6.73 4.11
C ILE A 161 -8.87 6.04 2.98
N PHE A 162 -9.39 6.07 1.76
CA PHE A 162 -8.76 5.46 0.59
C PHE A 162 -7.96 6.51 -0.15
N GLY A 163 -6.65 6.39 -0.15
CA GLY A 163 -5.72 7.29 -0.83
C GLY A 163 -5.04 6.60 -2.02
N ALA A 164 -4.56 7.40 -2.98
CA ALA A 164 -3.50 6.90 -3.82
C ALA A 164 -2.31 6.62 -2.91
N ALA A 165 -1.69 5.44 -3.02
CA ALA A 165 -0.41 5.24 -2.36
C ALA A 165 0.54 6.33 -2.86
N SER A 166 1.39 6.83 -1.98
CA SER A 166 2.55 7.60 -2.43
C SER A 166 3.33 6.67 -3.35
N VAL A 167 3.44 7.00 -4.62
CA VAL A 167 4.13 6.21 -5.64
C VAL A 167 5.12 7.11 -6.34
N PRO A 168 6.21 6.58 -6.89
CA PRO A 168 7.08 7.38 -7.74
C PRO A 168 6.29 7.96 -8.90
N VAL A 169 6.31 9.29 -9.05
CA VAL A 169 5.68 9.98 -10.18
C VAL A 169 6.79 10.39 -11.12
N ALA A 170 6.77 9.82 -12.33
CA ALA A 170 7.75 10.15 -13.35
C ALA A 170 7.42 11.50 -14.02
N SER A 171 8.44 12.35 -14.18
CA SER A 171 8.43 13.54 -15.01
C SER A 171 9.31 13.30 -16.21
N LEU A 172 8.84 13.63 -17.43
CA LEU A 172 9.52 13.36 -18.69
C LEU A 172 9.98 14.66 -19.35
N THR A 173 11.25 14.76 -19.65
CA THR A 173 11.82 15.90 -20.36
C THR A 173 12.50 15.41 -21.65
N PRO A 174 11.86 15.55 -22.82
CA PRO A 174 12.48 15.22 -24.10
C PRO A 174 13.53 16.26 -24.50
N ALA A 175 14.59 15.79 -25.17
CA ALA A 175 15.59 16.62 -25.79
C ALA A 175 15.86 16.14 -27.23
N SER A 176 16.13 17.07 -28.16
CA SER A 176 16.28 16.77 -29.56
C SER A 176 17.68 16.23 -29.98
N THR A 177 18.60 16.17 -29.01
CA THR A 177 19.96 15.67 -29.20
C THR A 177 20.39 14.78 -28.05
N GLY A 178 21.44 13.98 -28.28
CA GLY A 178 22.05 13.16 -27.20
C GLY A 178 21.60 11.70 -27.17
N GLY A 179 20.72 11.28 -28.05
CA GLY A 179 20.25 9.90 -28.13
C GLY A 179 19.99 9.41 -29.54
N THR A 180 19.23 8.34 -29.65
CA THR A 180 18.83 7.69 -30.92
C THR A 180 17.33 7.41 -30.99
N LEU A 181 16.52 8.06 -30.11
CA LEU A 181 15.09 7.94 -30.14
C LEU A 181 14.51 8.67 -31.35
N ALA A 182 13.62 8.01 -32.07
CA ALA A 182 12.89 8.60 -33.21
C ALA A 182 11.75 9.50 -32.71
N SER A 183 11.12 10.23 -33.61
CA SER A 183 9.84 10.88 -33.33
C SER A 183 8.76 9.84 -33.03
N GLY A 184 7.89 10.12 -32.08
CA GLY A 184 6.84 9.21 -31.67
C GLY A 184 6.39 9.41 -30.23
N ALA A 185 5.41 8.63 -29.79
CA ALA A 185 4.91 8.60 -28.42
C ALA A 185 5.71 7.60 -27.59
N TYR A 186 6.10 8.03 -26.40
CA TYR A 186 6.87 7.26 -25.44
C TYR A 186 6.18 7.25 -24.08
N SER A 187 6.15 6.09 -23.45
CA SER A 187 5.58 5.92 -22.11
C SER A 187 6.62 5.32 -21.17
N TYR A 188 6.65 5.80 -19.95
CA TYR A 188 7.56 5.33 -18.90
C TYR A 188 6.82 5.12 -17.60
N ASP A 189 7.31 4.15 -16.83
CA ASP A 189 6.89 3.88 -15.46
C ASP A 189 8.14 3.73 -14.59
N VAL A 190 8.10 4.27 -13.39
CA VAL A 190 9.19 4.12 -12.42
C VAL A 190 8.65 3.41 -11.21
N THR A 191 9.26 2.32 -10.81
CA THR A 191 8.90 1.59 -9.60
C THR A 191 9.96 1.79 -8.53
N ALA A 192 9.56 1.85 -7.26
CA ALA A 192 10.47 1.85 -6.13
C ALA A 192 10.68 0.42 -5.63
N VAL A 193 11.92 -0.01 -5.51
CA VAL A 193 12.30 -1.33 -4.98
C VAL A 193 12.64 -1.17 -3.50
N LEU A 194 11.94 -1.89 -2.65
CA LEU A 194 12.15 -1.89 -1.20
C LEU A 194 13.24 -2.88 -0.79
N ALA A 195 13.74 -2.77 0.45
CA ALA A 195 14.73 -3.70 1.00
C ALA A 195 14.28 -5.17 1.00
N SER A 196 12.97 -5.43 1.00
CA SER A 196 12.38 -6.77 0.86
C SER A 196 12.41 -7.33 -0.57
N GLY A 197 12.88 -6.55 -1.56
CA GLY A 197 12.79 -6.87 -2.98
C GLY A 197 11.41 -6.62 -3.59
N ALA A 198 10.42 -6.19 -2.81
CA ALA A 198 9.11 -5.82 -3.34
C ALA A 198 9.18 -4.51 -4.13
N GLU A 199 8.50 -4.45 -5.27
CA GLU A 199 8.38 -3.24 -6.08
C GLU A 199 7.06 -2.52 -5.77
N VAL A 200 7.15 -1.21 -5.58
CA VAL A 200 6.00 -0.29 -5.50
C VAL A 200 5.85 0.37 -6.85
N PRO A 201 4.79 0.09 -7.62
CA PRO A 201 4.61 0.65 -8.95
C PRO A 201 4.35 2.15 -8.89
N GLY A 202 4.89 2.87 -9.88
CA GLY A 202 4.60 4.27 -10.11
C GLY A 202 3.38 4.50 -10.99
N THR A 203 3.22 5.73 -11.43
CA THR A 203 2.24 6.11 -12.45
C THR A 203 2.92 6.21 -13.80
N VAL A 204 2.25 5.69 -14.84
CA VAL A 204 2.75 5.83 -16.23
C VAL A 204 2.69 7.29 -16.64
N ALA A 205 3.84 7.82 -17.03
CA ALA A 205 3.95 9.12 -17.69
C ALA A 205 4.19 8.92 -19.19
N SER A 206 3.60 9.77 -20.01
CA SER A 206 3.76 9.72 -21.46
C SER A 206 4.16 11.07 -22.03
N THR A 207 4.99 11.04 -23.08
CA THR A 207 5.41 12.23 -23.82
C THR A 207 5.51 11.90 -25.29
N THR A 208 5.50 12.93 -26.15
CA THR A 208 5.63 12.76 -27.59
C THR A 208 6.84 13.57 -28.07
N ILE A 209 7.71 12.91 -28.84
CA ILE A 209 8.79 13.57 -29.60
C ILE A 209 8.25 13.94 -30.96
N ALA A 210 8.21 15.24 -31.28
CA ALA A 210 7.58 15.74 -32.50
C ALA A 210 8.37 15.39 -33.77
N SER A 211 9.73 15.41 -33.71
CA SER A 211 10.58 15.19 -34.87
C SER A 211 11.99 14.77 -34.49
N GLY A 212 12.77 14.29 -35.45
CA GLY A 212 14.19 13.93 -35.29
C GLY A 212 14.42 12.44 -35.02
N LEU A 213 15.69 12.06 -35.09
CA LEU A 213 16.18 10.67 -34.90
C LEU A 213 17.32 10.61 -33.85
N THR A 214 17.68 11.76 -33.27
CA THR A 214 18.79 11.87 -32.29
C THR A 214 18.31 12.23 -30.89
N ASN A 215 17.04 11.99 -30.62
CA ASN A 215 16.40 12.44 -29.39
C ASN A 215 16.75 11.54 -28.20
N GLN A 216 16.62 12.11 -27.01
CA GLN A 216 16.64 11.41 -25.72
C GLN A 216 15.50 11.89 -24.84
N ILE A 217 15.18 11.12 -23.80
CA ILE A 217 14.18 11.49 -22.79
C ILE A 217 14.82 11.34 -21.41
N THR A 218 14.85 12.43 -20.65
CA THR A 218 15.19 12.37 -19.23
C THR A 218 13.94 12.02 -18.45
N VAL A 219 14.01 10.91 -17.72
CA VAL A 219 12.96 10.43 -16.79
C VAL A 219 13.46 10.79 -15.39
N SER A 220 12.74 11.63 -14.68
CA SER A 220 13.03 12.00 -13.29
C SER A 220 11.82 11.70 -12.39
N TRP A 221 12.06 11.45 -11.12
CA TRP A 221 10.99 11.11 -10.17
C TRP A 221 11.32 11.61 -8.77
N SER A 222 10.27 11.68 -7.92
CA SER A 222 10.45 12.00 -6.50
C SER A 222 10.93 10.77 -5.74
N ALA A 223 11.83 10.99 -4.77
CA ALA A 223 12.31 9.92 -3.90
C ALA A 223 11.14 9.27 -3.13
N TYR A 224 11.13 7.94 -3.09
CA TYR A 224 10.15 7.15 -2.33
C TYR A 224 10.77 6.70 -1.00
N THR A 225 10.11 6.97 0.11
CA THR A 225 10.60 6.60 1.45
C THR A 225 10.71 5.08 1.59
N GLY A 226 11.90 4.59 1.94
CA GLY A 226 12.18 3.15 2.08
C GLY A 226 12.61 2.45 0.80
N ALA A 227 12.73 3.17 -0.33
CA ALA A 227 13.31 2.61 -1.55
C ALA A 227 14.83 2.43 -1.39
N THR A 228 15.32 1.30 -1.84
CA THR A 228 16.75 0.99 -1.97
C THR A 228 17.25 1.17 -3.39
N SER A 229 16.36 1.10 -4.37
CA SER A 229 16.61 1.32 -5.80
C SER A 229 15.32 1.61 -6.53
N TYR A 230 15.42 1.94 -7.81
CA TYR A 230 14.30 2.18 -8.71
C TYR A 230 14.45 1.38 -9.99
N ASN A 231 13.37 0.84 -10.51
CA ASN A 231 13.34 0.24 -11.83
C ASN A 231 12.61 1.19 -12.79
N VAL A 232 13.24 1.51 -13.90
CA VAL A 232 12.66 2.33 -14.97
C VAL A 232 12.22 1.42 -16.10
N TYR A 233 10.93 1.48 -16.42
CA TYR A 233 10.31 0.74 -17.52
C TYR A 233 9.89 1.72 -18.61
N GLY A 234 9.98 1.32 -19.87
CA GLY A 234 9.61 2.26 -20.94
C GLY A 234 9.68 1.71 -22.36
N ARG A 235 9.48 2.62 -23.28
CA ARG A 235 9.59 2.64 -24.74
C ARG A 235 8.44 2.04 -25.51
N ASP A 236 7.81 0.98 -25.06
CA ASP A 236 6.83 0.30 -25.91
C ASP A 236 5.39 0.67 -25.57
N GLY A 237 4.61 1.01 -26.59
CA GLY A 237 3.18 1.29 -26.47
C GLY A 237 2.31 0.10 -26.04
N GLY A 238 2.87 -1.11 -25.93
CA GLY A 238 2.14 -2.33 -25.59
C GLY A 238 2.62 -3.08 -24.35
N GLY A 239 3.84 -2.86 -23.92
CA GLY A 239 4.44 -3.53 -22.76
C GLY A 239 5.67 -2.80 -22.32
N LEU A 240 5.60 -2.06 -21.22
CA LEU A 240 6.75 -1.36 -20.67
C LEU A 240 7.81 -2.40 -20.28
N ARG A 241 9.00 -2.33 -20.88
CA ARG A 241 10.12 -3.21 -20.58
C ARG A 241 11.06 -2.54 -19.59
N LEU A 242 11.73 -3.33 -18.77
CA LEU A 242 12.78 -2.82 -17.89
C LEU A 242 13.91 -2.24 -18.75
N LEU A 243 14.17 -0.95 -18.58
CA LEU A 243 15.27 -0.25 -19.23
C LEU A 243 16.50 -0.20 -18.34
N LYS A 244 16.31 0.12 -17.05
CA LYS A 244 17.40 0.31 -16.08
C LYS A 244 16.92 0.09 -14.66
N SER A 245 17.76 -0.55 -13.84
CA SER A 245 17.69 -0.48 -12.38
C SER A 245 18.66 0.60 -11.89
N VAL A 246 18.13 1.60 -11.20
CA VAL A 246 18.87 2.75 -10.69
C VAL A 246 19.07 2.59 -9.19
N THR A 247 20.28 2.35 -8.74
CA THR A 247 20.63 2.12 -7.33
C THR A 247 20.93 3.41 -6.57
N ALA A 248 21.19 4.51 -7.28
CA ALA A 248 21.45 5.82 -6.69
C ALA A 248 20.86 6.92 -7.58
N GLY A 249 20.24 7.93 -6.95
CA GLY A 249 19.62 9.05 -7.64
C GLY A 249 18.15 8.79 -8.03
N THR A 250 17.55 9.82 -8.62
CA THR A 250 16.11 9.87 -8.98
C THR A 250 15.93 10.34 -10.43
N SER A 251 16.86 9.97 -11.31
CA SER A 251 16.78 10.27 -12.72
C SER A 251 17.46 9.21 -13.57
N TYR A 252 16.99 9.08 -14.81
CA TYR A 252 17.56 8.22 -15.85
C TYR A 252 17.40 8.90 -17.19
N VAL A 253 18.44 8.85 -18.03
CA VAL A 253 18.39 9.37 -19.39
C VAL A 253 18.24 8.21 -20.36
N ASP A 254 17.11 8.13 -21.04
CA ASP A 254 16.89 7.17 -22.11
C ASP A 254 17.43 7.73 -23.43
N THR A 255 18.58 7.25 -23.84
CA THR A 255 19.23 7.59 -25.12
C THR A 255 18.82 6.68 -26.27
N GLY A 256 17.89 5.75 -26.04
CA GLY A 256 17.43 4.77 -27.00
C GLY A 256 17.96 3.36 -26.72
N PRO A 257 17.46 2.33 -27.48
CA PRO A 257 17.90 0.96 -27.31
C PRO A 257 19.34 0.78 -27.78
N THR A 258 20.10 -0.05 -27.06
CA THR A 258 21.36 -0.56 -27.60
C THR A 258 21.10 -1.39 -28.86
N LYS A 259 22.05 -1.47 -29.76
CA LYS A 259 21.89 -2.12 -31.07
C LYS A 259 23.02 -3.13 -31.29
N LEU A 260 22.74 -4.18 -32.06
CA LEU A 260 23.77 -5.10 -32.53
C LEU A 260 24.83 -4.36 -33.36
N THR A 261 26.12 -4.65 -33.10
CA THR A 261 27.27 -4.04 -33.80
C THR A 261 27.74 -4.83 -35.01
N ALA A 262 27.20 -6.05 -35.18
CA ALA A 262 27.50 -6.90 -36.33
C ALA A 262 26.28 -7.81 -36.68
N LEU A 263 26.32 -8.44 -37.82
CA LEU A 263 25.42 -9.55 -38.16
C LEU A 263 25.63 -10.68 -37.15
N LEU A 264 24.56 -11.05 -36.45
CA LEU A 264 24.59 -12.09 -35.43
C LEU A 264 23.88 -13.35 -35.93
N THR A 265 24.55 -14.49 -35.78
CA THR A 265 23.94 -15.80 -36.02
C THR A 265 23.83 -16.53 -34.68
N LEU A 266 22.62 -16.94 -34.30
CA LEU A 266 22.39 -17.74 -33.11
C LEU A 266 22.40 -19.23 -33.42
N PRO A 267 22.88 -20.09 -32.47
CA PRO A 267 23.40 -19.77 -31.16
C PRO A 267 24.79 -19.13 -31.19
N SER A 268 25.05 -18.17 -30.27
CA SER A 268 26.34 -17.51 -30.16
C SER A 268 26.68 -17.28 -28.67
N ALA A 269 27.90 -17.63 -28.28
CA ALA A 269 28.37 -17.41 -26.91
C ALA A 269 28.66 -15.92 -26.59
N THR A 270 28.77 -15.07 -27.60
CA THR A 270 28.99 -13.64 -27.44
C THR A 270 28.12 -12.83 -28.38
N ILE A 271 27.59 -11.70 -27.91
CA ILE A 271 26.73 -10.82 -28.67
C ILE A 271 27.25 -9.39 -28.59
N GLY A 272 27.80 -8.90 -29.72
CA GLY A 272 28.34 -7.54 -29.82
C GLY A 272 27.21 -6.52 -29.86
N VAL A 273 27.30 -5.48 -29.03
CA VAL A 273 26.33 -4.41 -28.93
C VAL A 273 27.01 -3.05 -28.82
N ALA A 274 26.30 -1.99 -29.17
CA ALA A 274 26.85 -0.63 -29.13
C ALA A 274 27.13 -0.13 -27.70
N ASP A 275 26.26 -0.56 -26.72
CA ASP A 275 26.37 -0.15 -25.33
C ASP A 275 25.75 -1.19 -24.39
N THR A 276 26.34 -1.40 -23.23
CA THR A 276 25.82 -2.28 -22.18
C THR A 276 25.50 -1.54 -20.87
N SER A 277 25.58 -0.20 -20.84
CA SER A 277 25.39 0.62 -19.65
C SER A 277 24.01 0.47 -19.01
N ASN A 278 23.00 0.11 -19.79
CA ASN A 278 21.63 -0.12 -19.35
C ASN A 278 21.36 -1.56 -18.85
N PHE A 279 22.37 -2.42 -18.87
CA PHE A 279 22.29 -3.80 -18.44
C PHE A 279 23.14 -4.04 -17.19
N ASN A 280 22.89 -5.13 -16.49
CA ASN A 280 23.71 -5.51 -15.34
C ASN A 280 25.08 -5.99 -15.81
N SER A 281 26.10 -5.79 -14.99
CA SER A 281 27.44 -6.36 -15.26
C SER A 281 27.46 -7.89 -15.14
N GLY A 282 26.51 -8.46 -14.39
CA GLY A 282 26.30 -9.91 -14.24
C GLY A 282 25.32 -10.46 -15.26
N ALA A 283 24.53 -11.45 -14.83
CA ALA A 283 23.57 -12.16 -15.68
C ALA A 283 22.48 -11.22 -16.23
N ASN A 284 22.21 -11.36 -17.52
CA ASN A 284 21.15 -10.66 -18.23
C ASN A 284 20.36 -11.65 -19.11
N THR A 285 19.06 -11.45 -19.18
CA THR A 285 18.23 -12.10 -20.22
C THR A 285 17.84 -11.02 -21.21
N ILE A 286 18.22 -11.20 -22.48
CA ILE A 286 18.00 -10.22 -23.54
C ILE A 286 17.13 -10.81 -24.64
N ILE A 287 16.49 -9.94 -25.41
CA ILE A 287 15.68 -10.28 -26.57
C ILE A 287 15.92 -9.28 -27.69
N PHE A 288 15.93 -9.75 -28.93
CA PHE A 288 16.02 -8.91 -30.13
C PHE A 288 15.27 -9.58 -31.27
N GLY A 289 14.45 -8.81 -31.96
CA GLY A 289 13.59 -9.37 -33.02
C GLY A 289 12.75 -10.56 -32.53
N ALA A 290 12.77 -11.65 -33.28
CA ALA A 290 12.07 -12.89 -32.93
C ALA A 290 12.98 -13.94 -32.26
N SER A 291 14.12 -13.53 -31.67
CA SER A 291 15.11 -14.47 -31.11
C SER A 291 14.61 -15.36 -29.98
N GLY A 292 13.51 -14.98 -29.32
CA GLY A 292 13.20 -15.53 -27.99
C GLY A 292 14.23 -15.06 -26.94
N PRO A 293 14.06 -15.47 -25.67
CA PRO A 293 14.98 -15.09 -24.60
C PRO A 293 16.37 -15.70 -24.79
N VAL A 294 17.41 -14.85 -24.70
CA VAL A 294 18.82 -15.25 -24.68
C VAL A 294 19.39 -14.86 -23.32
N THR A 295 19.90 -15.83 -22.57
CA THR A 295 20.51 -15.60 -21.26
C THR A 295 22.01 -15.51 -21.37
N CYS A 296 22.61 -14.41 -20.92
CA CYS A 296 24.03 -14.16 -20.90
C CYS A 296 24.52 -14.05 -19.45
N THR A 297 25.72 -14.54 -19.16
CA THR A 297 26.27 -14.56 -17.79
C THR A 297 26.93 -13.25 -17.38
N GLY A 298 27.22 -12.36 -18.34
CA GLY A 298 27.82 -11.06 -18.04
C GLY A 298 27.95 -10.16 -19.26
N THR A 299 28.64 -9.04 -19.05
CA THR A 299 29.01 -8.07 -20.08
C THR A 299 30.52 -7.82 -20.09
N ALA A 300 31.08 -7.48 -21.22
CA ALA A 300 32.47 -7.04 -21.38
C ALA A 300 32.52 -5.65 -22.03
N ALA A 301 33.48 -4.82 -21.59
CA ALA A 301 33.56 -3.43 -21.99
C ALA A 301 34.36 -3.20 -23.30
N ALA A 302 35.32 -4.11 -23.63
CA ALA A 302 36.17 -3.95 -24.80
C ALA A 302 36.43 -5.31 -25.50
N PRO A 303 35.82 -5.60 -26.65
CA PRO A 303 34.69 -4.86 -27.27
C PRO A 303 33.41 -4.99 -26.45
N THR A 304 32.54 -3.99 -26.52
CA THR A 304 31.25 -3.99 -25.81
C THR A 304 30.37 -5.13 -26.29
N ARG A 305 30.08 -6.06 -25.39
CA ARG A 305 29.32 -7.30 -25.72
C ARG A 305 28.72 -7.96 -24.49
N PHE A 306 27.72 -8.78 -24.72
CA PHE A 306 27.31 -9.81 -23.78
C PHE A 306 28.19 -11.06 -23.95
N ILE A 307 28.48 -11.76 -22.86
CA ILE A 307 29.31 -12.97 -22.82
C ILE A 307 28.59 -14.12 -22.12
N GLY A 308 29.00 -15.35 -22.48
CA GLY A 308 28.40 -16.57 -21.92
C GLY A 308 26.92 -16.68 -22.28
N CYS A 309 26.55 -16.31 -23.51
CA CYS A 309 25.17 -16.31 -23.95
C CYS A 309 24.70 -17.69 -24.40
N THR A 310 23.50 -18.07 -23.97
CA THR A 310 22.83 -19.33 -24.33
C THR A 310 21.35 -19.08 -24.60
N GLY A 311 20.70 -19.98 -25.32
CA GLY A 311 19.27 -19.84 -25.66
C GLY A 311 19.03 -19.01 -26.94
N GLY A 312 17.80 -18.61 -27.13
CA GLY A 312 17.33 -17.99 -28.37
C GLY A 312 17.07 -19.00 -29.51
N GLY A 313 16.18 -18.65 -30.41
CA GLY A 313 15.93 -19.43 -31.63
C GLY A 313 17.07 -19.30 -32.65
N ALA A 314 17.43 -20.37 -33.32
CA ALA A 314 18.38 -20.33 -34.43
C ALA A 314 17.93 -19.32 -35.50
N GLY A 315 18.82 -18.43 -35.91
CA GLY A 315 18.48 -17.42 -36.90
C GLY A 315 19.62 -16.39 -37.10
N GLN A 316 19.47 -15.57 -38.12
CA GLN A 316 20.35 -14.45 -38.41
C GLN A 316 19.65 -13.15 -38.10
N TYR A 317 20.37 -12.25 -37.40
CA TYR A 317 19.87 -10.97 -36.93
C TYR A 317 20.77 -9.85 -37.43
N PRO A 318 20.23 -8.89 -38.19
CA PRO A 318 21.05 -7.90 -38.86
C PRO A 318 21.72 -6.91 -37.92
N LEU A 319 22.82 -6.33 -38.41
CA LEU A 319 23.47 -5.15 -37.82
C LEU A 319 22.42 -4.06 -37.52
N GLY A 320 22.54 -3.41 -36.36
CA GLY A 320 21.67 -2.31 -35.97
C GLY A 320 20.32 -2.75 -35.35
N MET A 321 20.06 -4.04 -35.26
CA MET A 321 18.85 -4.53 -34.58
C MET A 321 18.85 -4.14 -33.10
N PRO A 322 17.74 -3.58 -32.58
CA PRO A 322 17.68 -3.17 -31.19
C PRO A 322 17.63 -4.39 -30.24
N VAL A 323 18.36 -4.28 -29.12
CA VAL A 323 18.44 -5.29 -28.06
C VAL A 323 17.76 -4.76 -26.82
N TYR A 324 16.87 -5.57 -26.24
CA TYR A 324 16.10 -5.22 -25.06
C TYR A 324 16.36 -6.20 -23.91
N ASN A 325 16.13 -5.74 -22.68
CA ASN A 325 16.07 -6.63 -21.54
C ASN A 325 14.78 -7.49 -21.63
N ALA A 326 14.93 -8.81 -21.59
CA ALA A 326 13.79 -9.73 -21.67
C ALA A 326 13.13 -9.97 -20.30
N SER A 327 13.80 -9.66 -19.20
CA SER A 327 13.21 -9.71 -17.87
C SER A 327 12.26 -8.52 -17.69
N SER A 328 11.02 -8.71 -18.08
CA SER A 328 9.99 -7.70 -17.95
C SER A 328 8.66 -8.32 -17.61
N SER A 329 8.41 -8.46 -16.34
CA SER A 329 7.04 -8.34 -15.88
C SER A 329 6.94 -6.97 -15.22
N ARG A 330 6.26 -6.05 -15.87
CA ARG A 330 5.82 -4.83 -15.22
C ARG A 330 5.09 -5.20 -13.94
N PRO A 331 5.43 -4.62 -12.79
CA PRO A 331 4.69 -4.88 -11.56
C PRO A 331 3.22 -4.46 -11.72
N PRO A 332 2.31 -5.06 -10.98
CA PRO A 332 0.87 -4.79 -11.06
C PRO A 332 0.58 -3.30 -10.82
N ARG A 333 -0.36 -2.76 -11.62
CA ARG A 333 -0.56 -1.32 -11.89
C ARG A 333 -1.24 -0.50 -10.82
N ALA A 334 -1.73 -1.08 -9.74
CA ALA A 334 -2.46 -0.29 -8.75
C ALA A 334 -1.97 -0.57 -7.34
N THR A 335 -1.62 0.49 -6.65
CA THR A 335 -1.38 0.48 -5.22
C THR A 335 -2.42 1.35 -4.55
N LEU A 336 -3.16 0.79 -3.61
CA LEU A 336 -4.10 1.50 -2.78
C LEU A 336 -3.50 1.75 -1.42
N SER A 337 -3.47 2.99 -0.97
CA SER A 337 -3.19 3.34 0.42
C SER A 337 -4.49 3.40 1.21
N VAL A 338 -4.57 2.66 2.29
CA VAL A 338 -5.69 2.72 3.23
C VAL A 338 -5.18 3.25 4.55
N VAL A 339 -5.78 4.35 5.02
CA VAL A 339 -5.42 4.97 6.30
C VAL A 339 -6.64 4.96 7.21
N LEU A 340 -6.58 4.17 8.26
CA LEU A 340 -7.57 4.15 9.33
C LEU A 340 -7.02 4.92 10.53
N ALA A 341 -7.59 6.07 10.84
CA ALA A 341 -7.34 6.80 12.07
C ALA A 341 -8.50 6.54 13.03
N LEU A 342 -8.19 6.03 14.23
CA LEU A 342 -9.16 5.71 15.27
C LEU A 342 -9.01 6.70 16.41
N ASP A 343 -10.08 7.42 16.76
CA ASP A 343 -10.15 8.19 18.00
C ASP A 343 -10.94 7.39 19.02
N LEU A 344 -10.25 6.97 20.05
CA LEU A 344 -10.79 6.09 21.08
C LEU A 344 -11.22 6.86 22.34
N THR A 345 -10.91 8.16 22.38
CA THR A 345 -11.32 9.08 23.43
C THR A 345 -11.54 10.48 22.84
N PRO A 346 -12.79 10.83 22.49
CA PRO A 346 -13.10 12.17 21.96
C PRO A 346 -12.75 13.33 22.94
N ALA A 347 -12.57 13.03 24.21
CA ALA A 347 -12.26 14.04 25.23
C ALA A 347 -10.76 14.34 25.41
N THR A 348 -9.86 13.52 24.84
CA THR A 348 -8.40 13.72 24.94
C THR A 348 -7.77 13.73 23.56
N THR A 349 -7.41 14.90 23.07
CA THR A 349 -6.99 15.22 21.70
C THR A 349 -5.73 14.52 21.18
N ASN A 350 -5.04 13.68 21.97
CA ASN A 350 -3.69 13.19 21.61
C ASN A 350 -3.51 11.67 21.56
N GLN A 351 -4.55 10.85 21.65
CA GLN A 351 -4.41 9.39 21.61
C GLN A 351 -5.10 8.78 20.39
N ARG A 352 -4.65 9.17 19.18
CA ARG A 352 -5.11 8.57 17.93
C ARG A 352 -4.26 7.34 17.59
N PHE A 353 -4.93 6.23 17.39
CA PHE A 353 -4.31 5.04 16.81
C PHE A 353 -4.46 5.10 15.29
N VAL A 354 -3.35 5.05 14.56
CA VAL A 354 -3.35 5.14 13.10
C VAL A 354 -2.81 3.84 12.52
N LEU A 355 -3.62 3.19 11.67
CA LEU A 355 -3.22 2.07 10.84
C LEU A 355 -3.08 2.56 9.40
N ILE A 356 -1.90 2.37 8.82
CA ILE A 356 -1.63 2.67 7.41
C ILE A 356 -1.25 1.37 6.72
N ASP A 357 -1.89 1.08 5.60
CA ASP A 357 -1.56 -0.07 4.77
C ASP A 357 -1.51 0.33 3.29
N ASN A 358 -0.43 -0.06 2.62
CA ASN A 358 -0.27 0.09 1.18
C ASN A 358 -0.48 -1.27 0.52
N ILE A 359 -1.60 -1.43 -0.15
CA ILE A 359 -2.04 -2.70 -0.71
C ILE A 359 -1.83 -2.67 -2.23
N VAL A 360 -1.07 -3.65 -2.73
CA VAL A 360 -0.80 -3.80 -4.17
C VAL A 360 -1.79 -4.80 -4.78
N LEU A 361 -2.44 -4.40 -5.88
CA LEU A 361 -3.22 -5.32 -6.72
C LEU A 361 -2.27 -6.27 -7.46
N ARG A 362 -2.38 -7.57 -7.21
CA ARG A 362 -1.50 -8.58 -7.84
C ARG A 362 -1.97 -9.07 -9.20
N ASN A 363 -3.25 -8.97 -9.48
CA ASN A 363 -3.90 -9.61 -10.65
C ASN A 363 -4.54 -8.62 -11.62
N SER A 364 -4.21 -7.32 -11.55
CA SER A 364 -4.69 -6.39 -12.57
C SER A 364 -4.07 -6.75 -13.91
N GLN A 365 -4.89 -7.28 -14.82
CA GLN A 365 -4.51 -7.41 -16.23
C GLN A 365 -4.17 -6.01 -16.77
N PRO A 366 -3.13 -5.86 -17.59
CA PRO A 366 -2.89 -4.62 -18.31
C PRO A 366 -4.10 -4.39 -19.24
N PHE A 367 -4.74 -3.24 -19.10
CA PHE A 367 -5.72 -2.75 -20.08
C PHE A 367 -4.98 -2.27 -21.31
#